data_ed3f1d0c786fca5ffd19ba1c4e25c893
#
_entry.id   ed3f1d0c786fca5ffd19ba1c4e25c893
#
_cell.length_a   1.000
_cell.length_b   1.000
_cell.length_c   1.000
_cell.angle_alpha   90.00
_cell.angle_beta   90.00
_cell.angle_gamma   90.00
#
_symmetry.space_group_name_H-M   'P 1'
#
loop_
_entity.id
_entity.type
_entity.pdbx_description
1 polymer ?
#
loop_
_entity_poly.entity_id
_entity_poly.type
_entity_poly.pdbx_seq_one_letter_code
_entity_poly.pdbx_strand_id
1 'polypeptide(L)'
;SLAATRAFMTWKDTRINVLDTPGFLDFTGEVRQAVRVADAAVICVDGKAGVEVGTELAWDIACEAGIPRAFFVNKCDDEECKFERVFRQLHATFGVSVCPVFIPVETGKDVTMIDLLTMRPIKYDEKGNRTETAMRIGWEHTASEFKDALNEALAGTADELMEKFFEGESFTLEESVEALHNGIIQGT
;
A
#
# COMPACT_ATOMS: atom_id res chain seq x y z
N SER A 1 3.89 11.27 19.00
CA SER A 1 4.85 10.52 19.85
C SER A 1 6.17 11.25 19.88
N LEU A 2 6.91 11.13 20.99
CA LEU A 2 8.28 11.66 21.13
C LEU A 2 9.33 10.53 20.99
N ALA A 3 8.92 9.30 21.13
CA ALA A 3 9.75 8.10 21.06
C ALA A 3 9.00 6.97 20.36
N ALA A 4 9.75 6.00 19.84
CA ALA A 4 9.16 4.81 19.25
C ALA A 4 8.40 3.98 20.29
N THR A 5 7.20 3.54 19.94
CA THR A 5 6.34 2.72 20.79
C THR A 5 6.18 1.33 20.20
N ARG A 6 6.30 0.31 21.04
CA ARG A 6 6.17 -1.09 20.62
C ARG A 6 4.78 -1.63 20.92
N ALA A 7 4.15 -2.20 19.92
CA ALA A 7 2.96 -3.04 20.03
C ALA A 7 3.21 -4.41 19.40
N PHE A 8 2.29 -5.34 19.56
CA PHE A 8 2.31 -6.60 18.83
C PHE A 8 0.89 -7.09 18.54
N MET A 9 0.76 -7.89 17.52
CA MET A 9 -0.44 -8.63 17.16
C MET A 9 -0.08 -10.05 16.71
N THR A 10 -1.04 -10.94 16.72
CA THR A 10 -0.86 -12.30 16.17
C THR A 10 -1.79 -12.47 14.97
N TRP A 11 -1.24 -12.97 13.86
CA TRP A 11 -1.98 -13.27 12.66
C TRP A 11 -1.51 -14.60 12.09
N LYS A 12 -2.43 -15.56 11.87
CA LYS A 12 -2.13 -16.91 11.35
C LYS A 12 -0.90 -17.53 12.03
N ASP A 13 -0.92 -17.66 13.34
CA ASP A 13 0.17 -18.21 14.15
C ASP A 13 1.52 -17.45 14.09
N THR A 14 1.56 -16.32 13.39
CA THR A 14 2.74 -15.46 13.33
C THR A 14 2.56 -14.25 14.24
N ARG A 15 3.55 -14.00 15.09
CA ARG A 15 3.62 -12.79 15.91
C ARG A 15 4.23 -11.66 15.10
N ILE A 16 3.46 -10.59 14.91
CA ILE A 16 3.90 -9.36 14.26
C ILE A 16 4.19 -8.32 15.34
N ASN A 17 5.42 -7.84 15.42
CA ASN A 17 5.78 -6.72 16.28
C ASN A 17 5.70 -5.42 15.47
N VAL A 18 5.02 -4.43 16.02
CA VAL A 18 4.84 -3.12 15.40
C VAL A 18 5.66 -2.10 16.18
N LEU A 19 6.48 -1.34 15.49
CA LEU A 19 7.21 -0.19 16.03
C LEU A 19 6.57 1.07 15.46
N ASP A 20 5.72 1.73 16.26
CA ASP A 20 5.14 3.02 15.90
C ASP A 20 6.15 4.13 16.17
N THR A 21 6.55 4.84 15.13
CA THR A 21 7.60 5.88 15.20
C THR A 21 6.99 7.28 15.12
N PRO A 22 7.63 8.30 15.72
CA PRO A 22 7.19 9.68 15.59
C PRO A 22 7.24 10.17 14.14
N GLY A 23 6.21 10.92 13.71
CA GLY A 23 6.16 11.53 12.37
C GLY A 23 6.84 12.90 12.25
N PHE A 24 7.20 13.54 13.36
CA PHE A 24 7.89 14.86 13.31
C PHE A 24 9.36 14.71 12.95
N LEU A 25 9.86 15.57 12.08
CA LEU A 25 11.24 15.56 11.56
C LEU A 25 12.29 15.64 12.66
N ASP A 26 12.02 16.35 13.76
CA ASP A 26 12.90 16.45 14.92
C ASP A 26 13.23 15.09 15.56
N PHE A 27 12.37 14.09 15.36
CA PHE A 27 12.52 12.75 15.92
C PHE A 27 12.96 11.70 14.89
N THR A 28 13.55 12.10 13.78
CA THR A 28 14.07 11.19 12.73
C THR A 28 15.05 10.15 13.28
N GLY A 29 15.77 10.48 14.36
CA GLY A 29 16.65 9.53 15.05
C GLY A 29 15.91 8.28 15.56
N GLU A 30 14.68 8.42 16.05
CA GLU A 30 13.83 7.31 16.50
C GLU A 30 13.41 6.43 15.31
N VAL A 31 13.08 7.05 14.15
CA VAL A 31 12.75 6.33 12.92
C VAL A 31 13.95 5.48 12.47
N ARG A 32 15.14 6.07 12.41
CA ARG A 32 16.37 5.35 12.03
C ARG A 32 16.72 4.20 12.97
N GLN A 33 16.46 4.36 14.28
CA GLN A 33 16.67 3.26 15.26
C GLN A 33 15.67 2.13 15.05
N ALA A 34 14.38 2.44 14.82
CA ALA A 34 13.35 1.44 14.59
C ALA A 34 13.61 0.65 13.29
N VAL A 35 13.96 1.33 12.21
CA VAL A 35 14.23 0.73 10.89
C VAL A 35 15.40 -0.26 10.94
N ARG A 36 16.42 -0.03 11.79
CA ARG A 36 17.56 -0.95 11.94
C ARG A 36 17.21 -2.35 12.44
N VAL A 37 16.05 -2.53 13.04
CA VAL A 37 15.58 -3.81 13.62
C VAL A 37 14.26 -4.26 12.99
N ALA A 38 13.72 -3.51 12.05
CA ALA A 38 12.50 -3.84 11.34
C ALA A 38 12.78 -4.70 10.11
N ASP A 39 11.86 -5.63 9.82
CA ASP A 39 11.91 -6.47 8.62
C ASP A 39 11.21 -5.79 7.42
N ALA A 40 10.34 -4.81 7.69
CA ALA A 40 9.62 -4.03 6.68
C ALA A 40 9.16 -2.69 7.25
N ALA A 41 8.85 -1.73 6.38
CA ALA A 41 8.30 -0.43 6.73
C ALA A 41 6.91 -0.23 6.12
N VAL A 42 5.98 0.30 6.92
CA VAL A 42 4.69 0.82 6.42
C VAL A 42 4.69 2.33 6.60
N ILE A 43 4.70 3.06 5.51
CA ILE A 43 4.73 4.52 5.48
C ILE A 43 3.30 5.03 5.41
N CYS A 44 2.84 5.64 6.51
CA CYS A 44 1.49 6.19 6.60
C CYS A 44 1.41 7.56 5.90
N VAL A 45 0.50 7.69 4.94
CA VAL A 45 0.26 8.92 4.18
C VAL A 45 -1.15 9.40 4.46
N ASP A 46 -1.31 10.68 4.76
CA ASP A 46 -2.63 11.28 4.98
C ASP A 46 -3.38 11.40 3.65
N GLY A 47 -4.60 10.83 3.57
CA GLY A 47 -5.42 10.83 2.36
C GLY A 47 -5.87 12.22 1.88
N LYS A 48 -5.80 13.22 2.75
CA LYS A 48 -6.09 14.62 2.43
C LYS A 48 -4.82 15.42 2.10
N ALA A 49 -3.75 15.28 2.88
CA ALA A 49 -2.49 16.01 2.66
C ALA A 49 -1.72 15.45 1.46
N GLY A 50 -1.62 14.13 1.34
CA GLY A 50 -0.83 13.46 0.30
C GLY A 50 0.64 13.33 0.67
N VAL A 51 1.52 13.36 -0.33
CA VAL A 51 2.97 13.26 -0.13
C VAL A 51 3.52 14.53 0.53
N GLU A 52 4.20 14.35 1.63
CA GLU A 52 4.85 15.41 2.40
C GLU A 52 6.35 15.09 2.59
N VAL A 53 7.14 16.06 3.04
CA VAL A 53 8.58 15.89 3.29
C VAL A 53 8.87 14.69 4.21
N GLY A 54 8.01 14.45 5.20
CA GLY A 54 8.11 13.28 6.09
C GLY A 54 7.92 11.96 5.36
N THR A 55 7.08 11.93 4.32
CA THR A 55 6.86 10.75 3.47
C THR A 55 8.11 10.38 2.67
N GLU A 56 8.73 11.40 2.03
CA GLU A 56 9.96 11.23 1.26
C GLU A 56 11.12 10.78 2.16
N LEU A 57 11.27 11.41 3.33
CA LEU A 57 12.31 11.05 4.28
C LEU A 57 12.15 9.62 4.82
N ALA A 58 10.92 9.20 5.12
CA ALA A 58 10.65 7.84 5.60
C ALA A 58 10.97 6.79 4.51
N TRP A 59 10.64 7.10 3.26
CA TRP A 59 10.99 6.29 2.11
C TRP A 59 12.51 6.16 1.95
N ASP A 60 13.24 7.26 1.98
CA ASP A 60 14.70 7.28 1.84
C ASP A 60 15.38 6.47 2.95
N ILE A 61 14.93 6.61 4.20
CA ILE A 61 15.46 5.84 5.33
C ILE A 61 15.22 4.33 5.13
N ALA A 62 14.06 3.93 4.64
CA ALA A 62 13.77 2.52 4.37
C ALA A 62 14.60 1.99 3.19
N CYS A 63 14.80 2.80 2.14
CA CYS A 63 15.70 2.48 1.02
C CYS A 63 17.15 2.32 1.47
N GLU A 64 17.68 3.27 2.26
CA GLU A 64 19.04 3.20 2.82
C GLU A 64 19.26 1.92 3.65
N ALA A 65 18.21 1.48 4.35
CA ALA A 65 18.25 0.25 5.16
C ALA A 65 18.05 -1.03 4.34
N GLY A 66 17.62 -0.92 3.08
CA GLY A 66 17.37 -2.06 2.20
C GLY A 66 16.19 -2.94 2.66
N ILE A 67 15.21 -2.37 3.36
CA ILE A 67 14.05 -3.13 3.83
C ILE A 67 12.84 -2.96 2.89
N PRO A 68 12.00 -4.00 2.75
CA PRO A 68 10.70 -3.93 2.09
C PRO A 68 9.85 -2.80 2.65
N ARG A 69 9.08 -2.14 1.78
CA ARG A 69 8.27 -1.00 2.19
C ARG A 69 6.94 -0.95 1.44
N ALA A 70 5.93 -0.40 2.11
CA ALA A 70 4.62 -0.17 1.52
C ALA A 70 4.05 1.17 2.02
N PHE A 71 3.19 1.79 1.22
CA PHE A 71 2.41 2.95 1.65
C PHE A 71 1.05 2.51 2.18
N PHE A 72 0.60 3.18 3.23
CA PHE A 72 -0.74 3.06 3.75
C PHE A 72 -1.41 4.44 3.73
N VAL A 73 -2.33 4.64 2.79
CA VAL A 73 -3.12 5.88 2.71
C VAL A 73 -4.18 5.84 3.78
N ASN A 74 -4.00 6.65 4.82
CA ASN A 74 -4.83 6.71 6.00
C ASN A 74 -5.94 7.77 5.87
N LYS A 75 -6.91 7.75 6.78
CA LYS A 75 -8.04 8.67 6.86
C LYS A 75 -8.95 8.64 5.62
N CYS A 76 -9.15 7.47 5.03
CA CYS A 76 -10.12 7.28 3.96
C CYS A 76 -11.57 7.35 4.46
N ASP A 77 -11.78 7.38 5.77
CA ASP A 77 -13.03 7.70 6.46
C ASP A 77 -13.36 9.20 6.48
N ASP A 78 -12.44 10.07 6.07
CA ASP A 78 -12.67 11.49 5.87
C ASP A 78 -13.22 11.74 4.44
N GLU A 79 -14.31 12.52 4.32
CA GLU A 79 -14.92 12.90 3.04
C GLU A 79 -13.97 13.74 2.14
N GLU A 80 -12.97 14.39 2.75
CA GLU A 80 -11.94 15.16 2.04
C GLU A 80 -10.78 14.28 1.54
N CYS A 81 -10.77 12.97 1.82
CA CYS A 81 -9.80 12.06 1.25
C CYS A 81 -9.87 12.04 -0.29
N LYS A 82 -8.71 12.22 -0.93
CA LYS A 82 -8.56 12.22 -2.39
C LYS A 82 -7.55 11.15 -2.80
N PHE A 83 -7.92 9.89 -2.62
CA PHE A 83 -7.03 8.75 -2.84
C PHE A 83 -6.35 8.79 -4.22
N GLU A 84 -7.09 9.03 -5.30
CA GLU A 84 -6.54 9.10 -6.66
C GLU A 84 -5.43 10.16 -6.77
N ARG A 85 -5.62 11.34 -6.18
CA ARG A 85 -4.60 12.38 -6.17
C ARG A 85 -3.37 11.94 -5.39
N VAL A 86 -3.57 11.33 -4.21
CA VAL A 86 -2.47 10.84 -3.36
C VAL A 86 -1.70 9.74 -4.08
N PHE A 87 -2.39 8.79 -4.71
CA PHE A 87 -1.75 7.74 -5.50
C PHE A 87 -0.92 8.33 -6.64
N ARG A 88 -1.46 9.28 -7.41
CA ARG A 88 -0.71 9.95 -8.50
C ARG A 88 0.54 10.66 -7.98
N GLN A 89 0.48 11.29 -6.80
CA GLN A 89 1.65 11.89 -6.16
C GLN A 89 2.69 10.83 -5.77
N LEU A 90 2.27 9.74 -5.12
CA LEU A 90 3.15 8.64 -4.75
C LEU A 90 3.84 8.03 -5.97
N HIS A 91 3.08 7.73 -7.01
CA HIS A 91 3.59 7.16 -8.25
C HIS A 91 4.57 8.11 -8.97
N ALA A 92 4.26 9.42 -9.02
CA ALA A 92 5.13 10.42 -9.63
C ALA A 92 6.43 10.64 -8.84
N THR A 93 6.38 10.53 -7.51
CA THR A 93 7.54 10.79 -6.65
C THR A 93 8.45 9.56 -6.52
N PHE A 94 7.86 8.37 -6.39
CA PHE A 94 8.61 7.14 -6.05
C PHE A 94 8.70 6.12 -7.19
N GLY A 95 8.06 6.38 -8.32
CA GLY A 95 8.22 5.59 -9.56
C GLY A 95 7.11 4.57 -9.80
N VAL A 96 7.23 3.87 -10.93
CA VAL A 96 6.23 2.94 -11.48
C VAL A 96 6.03 1.67 -10.63
N SER A 97 7.00 1.31 -9.81
CA SER A 97 6.88 0.19 -8.86
C SER A 97 5.87 0.46 -7.72
N VAL A 98 5.47 1.73 -7.52
CA VAL A 98 4.41 2.07 -6.57
C VAL A 98 3.06 1.80 -7.22
N CYS A 99 2.46 0.67 -6.88
CA CYS A 99 1.16 0.25 -7.39
C CYS A 99 0.13 0.08 -6.27
N PRO A 100 -1.17 0.30 -6.54
CA PRO A 100 -2.21 0.10 -5.56
C PRO A 100 -2.61 -1.38 -5.49
N VAL A 101 -2.77 -1.91 -4.28
CA VAL A 101 -3.32 -3.26 -4.04
C VAL A 101 -4.78 -3.18 -3.61
N PHE A 102 -5.11 -2.15 -2.84
CA PHE A 102 -6.46 -1.81 -2.39
C PHE A 102 -6.77 -0.37 -2.73
N ILE A 103 -7.95 -0.10 -3.24
CA ILE A 103 -8.43 1.25 -3.50
C ILE A 103 -9.75 1.52 -2.77
N PRO A 104 -9.96 2.69 -2.15
CA PRO A 104 -11.26 3.10 -1.65
C PRO A 104 -12.14 3.56 -2.83
N VAL A 105 -13.37 3.06 -2.88
CA VAL A 105 -14.40 3.47 -3.84
C VAL A 105 -15.54 4.23 -3.18
N GLU A 106 -15.66 4.13 -1.87
CA GLU A 106 -16.47 4.99 -1.03
C GLU A 106 -15.60 5.46 0.13
N THR A 107 -15.66 6.76 0.43
CA THR A 107 -14.97 7.40 1.57
C THR A 107 -16.01 7.93 2.56
N GLY A 108 -15.58 8.32 3.75
CA GLY A 108 -16.47 8.73 4.82
C GLY A 108 -16.82 7.57 5.74
N LYS A 109 -17.99 7.60 6.40
CA LYS A 109 -18.37 6.62 7.43
C LYS A 109 -18.40 5.18 6.97
N ASP A 110 -18.75 4.94 5.70
CA ASP A 110 -18.89 3.60 5.11
C ASP A 110 -17.82 3.36 4.06
N VAL A 111 -16.56 3.29 4.48
CA VAL A 111 -15.45 3.00 3.55
C VAL A 111 -15.64 1.64 2.91
N THR A 112 -15.71 1.64 1.59
CA THR A 112 -15.68 0.41 0.77
C THR A 112 -14.40 0.43 -0.02
N MET A 113 -13.67 -0.66 0.03
CA MET A 113 -12.42 -0.84 -0.72
C MET A 113 -12.58 -1.91 -1.78
N ILE A 114 -11.85 -1.82 -2.87
CA ILE A 114 -11.71 -2.92 -3.83
C ILE A 114 -10.31 -3.53 -3.67
N ASP A 115 -10.29 -4.83 -3.48
CA ASP A 115 -9.09 -5.65 -3.58
C ASP A 115 -8.78 -5.85 -5.07
N LEU A 116 -7.73 -5.23 -5.58
CA LEU A 116 -7.38 -5.26 -6.99
C LEU A 116 -6.79 -6.60 -7.45
N LEU A 117 -6.31 -7.45 -6.54
CA LEU A 117 -5.88 -8.79 -6.90
C LEU A 117 -7.07 -9.67 -7.29
N THR A 118 -8.15 -9.58 -6.53
CA THR A 118 -9.37 -10.39 -6.71
C THR A 118 -10.50 -9.66 -7.41
N MET A 119 -10.39 -8.34 -7.60
CA MET A 119 -11.43 -7.43 -8.10
C MET A 119 -12.72 -7.50 -7.28
N ARG A 120 -12.60 -7.70 -5.96
CA ARG A 120 -13.76 -7.84 -5.05
C ARG A 120 -13.88 -6.63 -4.13
N PRO A 121 -15.06 -6.03 -4.04
CA PRO A 121 -15.34 -4.99 -3.05
C PRO A 121 -15.45 -5.59 -1.66
N ILE A 122 -14.80 -4.94 -0.69
CA ILE A 122 -14.75 -5.35 0.71
C ILE A 122 -15.06 -4.18 1.63
N LYS A 123 -15.69 -4.51 2.75
CA LYS A 123 -15.88 -3.60 3.89
C LYS A 123 -15.30 -4.22 5.14
N TYR A 124 -14.87 -3.37 6.06
CA TYR A 124 -14.47 -3.78 7.40
C TYR A 124 -15.44 -3.17 8.41
N ASP A 125 -15.89 -3.96 9.36
CA ASP A 125 -16.65 -3.47 10.49
C ASP A 125 -15.72 -2.81 11.54
N GLU A 126 -16.30 -2.21 12.58
CA GLU A 126 -15.55 -1.58 13.69
C GLU A 126 -14.63 -2.57 14.44
N LYS A 127 -14.86 -3.86 14.31
CA LYS A 127 -14.03 -4.92 14.89
C LYS A 127 -12.96 -5.44 13.95
N GLY A 128 -12.89 -4.91 12.71
CA GLY A 128 -11.96 -5.35 11.68
C GLY A 128 -12.37 -6.63 10.95
N ASN A 129 -13.64 -7.08 11.07
CA ASN A 129 -14.09 -8.23 10.31
C ASN A 129 -14.34 -7.84 8.85
N ARG A 130 -13.74 -8.60 7.94
CA ARG A 130 -13.88 -8.42 6.49
C ARG A 130 -15.22 -9.00 6.00
N THR A 131 -15.95 -8.23 5.19
CA THR A 131 -17.17 -8.66 4.51
C THR A 131 -17.07 -8.30 3.03
N GLU A 132 -17.33 -9.26 2.15
CA GLU A 132 -17.42 -9.01 0.71
C GLU A 132 -18.79 -8.41 0.39
N THR A 133 -18.83 -7.44 -0.53
CA THR A 133 -20.06 -6.79 -1.00
C THR A 133 -20.18 -6.93 -2.52
N ALA A 134 -21.38 -6.63 -3.05
CA ALA A 134 -21.58 -6.65 -4.48
C ALA A 134 -20.87 -5.45 -5.17
N MET A 135 -20.29 -5.70 -6.34
CA MET A 135 -19.76 -4.66 -7.22
C MET A 135 -20.89 -3.71 -7.64
N ARG A 136 -20.66 -2.41 -7.61
CA ARG A 136 -21.64 -1.40 -8.05
C ARG A 136 -21.22 -0.80 -9.40
N ILE A 137 -22.23 -0.33 -10.14
CA ILE A 137 -22.02 0.36 -11.42
C ILE A 137 -21.08 1.57 -11.19
N GLY A 138 -20.06 1.68 -12.03
CA GLY A 138 -19.03 2.74 -11.95
C GLY A 138 -17.78 2.37 -11.17
N TRP A 139 -17.84 1.46 -10.19
CA TRP A 139 -16.66 1.01 -9.46
C TRP A 139 -15.73 0.16 -10.33
N GLU A 140 -16.29 -0.63 -11.27
CA GLU A 140 -15.53 -1.45 -12.20
C GLU A 140 -14.58 -0.62 -13.06
N HIS A 141 -15.05 0.51 -13.57
CA HIS A 141 -14.22 1.39 -14.41
C HIS A 141 -13.05 1.96 -13.60
N THR A 142 -13.32 2.52 -12.42
CA THR A 142 -12.27 3.03 -11.54
C THR A 142 -11.28 1.93 -11.15
N ALA A 143 -11.78 0.74 -10.79
CA ALA A 143 -10.94 -0.38 -10.41
C ALA A 143 -10.06 -0.88 -11.58
N SER A 144 -10.57 -0.86 -12.81
CA SER A 144 -9.83 -1.25 -14.00
C SER A 144 -8.63 -0.34 -14.24
N GLU A 145 -8.80 0.99 -14.15
CA GLU A 145 -7.70 1.95 -14.32
C GLU A 145 -6.56 1.71 -13.31
N PHE A 146 -6.91 1.44 -12.05
CA PHE A 146 -5.91 1.12 -11.02
C PHE A 146 -5.33 -0.29 -11.17
N LYS A 147 -6.11 -1.24 -11.69
CA LYS A 147 -5.63 -2.59 -12.00
C LYS A 147 -4.56 -2.58 -13.09
N ASP A 148 -4.68 -1.69 -14.08
CA ASP A 148 -3.67 -1.54 -15.12
C ASP A 148 -2.33 -1.08 -14.53
N ALA A 149 -2.33 -0.12 -13.61
CA ALA A 149 -1.12 0.30 -12.90
C ALA A 149 -0.52 -0.83 -12.02
N LEU A 150 -1.36 -1.65 -11.39
CA LEU A 150 -0.90 -2.84 -10.67
C LEU A 150 -0.25 -3.84 -11.63
N ASN A 151 -0.90 -4.15 -12.75
CA ASN A 151 -0.38 -5.12 -13.72
C ASN A 151 0.94 -4.65 -14.33
N GLU A 152 1.10 -3.35 -14.63
CA GLU A 152 2.35 -2.78 -15.12
C GLU A 152 3.50 -2.98 -14.10
N ALA A 153 3.24 -2.70 -12.82
CA ALA A 153 4.24 -2.91 -11.77
C ALA A 153 4.59 -4.41 -11.60
N LEU A 154 3.59 -5.30 -11.62
CA LEU A 154 3.81 -6.75 -11.53
C LEU A 154 4.58 -7.29 -12.72
N ALA A 155 4.32 -6.79 -13.93
CA ALA A 155 5.05 -7.17 -15.14
C ALA A 155 6.55 -6.88 -15.00
N GLY A 156 6.93 -5.78 -14.34
CA GLY A 156 8.31 -5.42 -14.08
C GLY A 156 9.10 -6.38 -13.16
N THR A 157 8.43 -7.34 -12.50
CA THR A 157 9.06 -8.25 -11.55
C THR A 157 9.67 -9.51 -12.18
N ALA A 158 9.24 -9.90 -13.39
CA ALA A 158 9.73 -11.09 -14.09
C ALA A 158 9.53 -10.97 -15.61
N ASP A 159 10.49 -11.47 -16.38
CA ASP A 159 10.46 -11.43 -17.86
C ASP A 159 9.21 -12.13 -18.44
N GLU A 160 8.81 -13.26 -17.87
CA GLU A 160 7.61 -14.01 -18.29
C GLU A 160 6.31 -13.20 -18.12
N LEU A 161 6.21 -12.42 -17.03
CA LEU A 161 5.06 -11.55 -16.80
C LEU A 161 5.09 -10.32 -17.71
N MET A 162 6.27 -9.83 -18.04
CA MET A 162 6.45 -8.74 -19.00
C MET A 162 5.98 -9.16 -20.40
N GLU A 163 6.32 -10.38 -20.85
CA GLU A 163 5.85 -10.93 -22.13
C GLU A 163 4.32 -11.02 -22.15
N LYS A 164 3.70 -11.63 -21.13
CA LYS A 164 2.24 -11.72 -20.99
C LYS A 164 1.56 -10.35 -21.02
N PHE A 165 2.16 -9.36 -20.34
CA PHE A 165 1.62 -8.01 -20.31
C PHE A 165 1.60 -7.36 -21.69
N PHE A 166 2.68 -7.52 -22.49
CA PHE A 166 2.73 -7.00 -23.86
C PHE A 166 1.81 -7.74 -24.83
N GLU A 167 1.53 -9.02 -24.57
CA GLU A 167 0.58 -9.82 -25.35
C GLU A 167 -0.89 -9.53 -24.97
N GLY A 168 -1.11 -8.74 -23.91
CA GLY A 168 -2.44 -8.39 -23.42
C GLY A 168 -3.11 -9.53 -22.65
N GLU A 169 -2.33 -10.49 -22.17
CA GLU A 169 -2.82 -11.59 -21.35
C GLU A 169 -3.05 -11.15 -19.88
N SER A 170 -4.04 -11.75 -19.25
CA SER A 170 -4.34 -11.50 -17.84
C SER A 170 -3.47 -12.38 -16.94
N PHE A 171 -2.96 -11.81 -15.86
CA PHE A 171 -2.29 -12.57 -14.81
C PHE A 171 -3.28 -13.36 -13.96
N THR A 172 -2.95 -14.57 -13.59
CA THR A 172 -3.70 -15.33 -12.58
C THR A 172 -3.50 -14.72 -11.21
N LEU A 173 -4.37 -15.08 -10.25
CA LEU A 173 -4.21 -14.62 -8.87
C LEU A 173 -2.88 -15.11 -8.26
N GLU A 174 -2.49 -16.34 -8.54
CA GLU A 174 -1.25 -16.94 -8.05
C GLU A 174 -0.04 -16.20 -8.57
N GLU A 175 0.04 -15.94 -9.88
CA GLU A 175 1.09 -15.14 -10.51
C GLU A 175 1.16 -13.72 -9.93
N SER A 176 0.01 -13.08 -9.74
CA SER A 176 -0.07 -11.72 -9.18
C SER A 176 0.42 -11.66 -7.74
N VAL A 177 0.06 -12.66 -6.90
CA VAL A 177 0.51 -12.73 -5.51
C VAL A 177 2.00 -13.02 -5.42
N GLU A 178 2.53 -13.92 -6.25
CA GLU A 178 3.96 -14.25 -6.29
C GLU A 178 4.78 -13.05 -6.77
N ALA A 179 4.35 -12.39 -7.84
CA ALA A 179 4.99 -11.20 -8.37
C ALA A 179 5.01 -10.05 -7.34
N LEU A 180 3.89 -9.79 -6.67
CA LEU A 180 3.81 -8.79 -5.62
C LEU A 180 4.76 -9.11 -4.45
N HIS A 181 4.80 -10.36 -4.01
CA HIS A 181 5.71 -10.80 -2.96
C HIS A 181 7.18 -10.59 -3.36
N ASN A 182 7.57 -11.00 -4.56
CA ASN A 182 8.91 -10.84 -5.07
C ASN A 182 9.30 -9.36 -5.23
N GLY A 183 8.42 -8.54 -5.80
CA GLY A 183 8.63 -7.11 -5.95
C GLY A 183 8.83 -6.40 -4.61
N ILE A 184 8.00 -6.70 -3.61
CA ILE A 184 8.12 -6.12 -2.26
C ILE A 184 9.46 -6.50 -1.61
N ILE A 185 9.90 -7.77 -1.72
CA ILE A 185 11.18 -8.22 -1.14
C ILE A 185 12.37 -7.59 -1.85
N GLN A 186 12.32 -7.49 -3.18
CA GLN A 186 13.40 -6.91 -3.98
C GLN A 186 13.42 -5.38 -3.91
N GLY A 187 12.33 -4.75 -3.48
CA GLY A 187 12.19 -3.31 -3.41
C GLY A 187 12.00 -2.66 -4.77
N THR A 188 11.50 -3.42 -5.72
CA THR A 188 11.18 -3.00 -7.10
C THR A 188 9.69 -2.76 -7.27
#